data_c2fb6e708faab3c99e094bf0fe1fb1c4
#
_entry.id   c2fb6e708faab3c99e094bf0fe1fb1c4
#
_cell.length_a   1.000
_cell.length_b   1.000
_cell.length_c   1.000
_cell.angle_alpha   90.00
_cell.angle_beta   90.00
_cell.angle_gamma   90.00
#
_symmetry.space_group_name_H-M   'P 1'
#
loop_
_entity.id
_entity.type
_entity.pdbx_description
1 polymer ?
#
loop_
_entity_poly.entity_id
_entity_poly.type
_entity_poly.pdbx_seq_one_letter_code
_entity_poly.pdbx_strand_id
1 'polypeptide(L)'
;MNQILAALIFFTRLPFWKIKEVPQECFKHVVNYWSFSGWLTGGMMALIFWGASTILPHGVAVILALTSRLLITGALHEDGLADFFDGFGGGTNRESTLRIMKDSHIGSYGVLGLIIYYLFAYNLLVALPLAVTPFLLLSGDTWSKFISSNIINYLPYARKEEDSKSGTVYTRMNFGKIVMSAMGGILPLLLLPPSYWPVCIFPILVFFFICRMMKRRLNGYTGDCCGALFLLSEISFWLGAVMSIYIK
;
A
#
# COMPACT_ATOMS: atom_id res chain seq x y z
N MET A 1 -9.92 17.63 -10.73
CA MET A 1 -10.31 16.44 -11.54
C MET A 1 -9.10 15.75 -12.16
N ASN A 2 -8.18 16.45 -12.86
CA ASN A 2 -7.02 15.83 -13.51
C ASN A 2 -6.09 15.06 -12.55
N GLN A 3 -5.80 15.59 -11.35
CA GLN A 3 -4.93 14.92 -10.38
C GLN A 3 -5.53 13.61 -9.82
N ILE A 4 -6.85 13.55 -9.64
CA ILE A 4 -7.53 12.30 -9.23
C ILE A 4 -7.42 11.27 -10.35
N LEU A 5 -7.67 11.70 -11.60
CA LEU A 5 -7.54 10.81 -12.75
C LEU A 5 -6.10 10.33 -12.94
N ALA A 6 -5.10 11.23 -12.75
CA ALA A 6 -3.69 10.84 -12.74
C ALA A 6 -3.39 9.76 -11.67
N ALA A 7 -3.96 9.89 -10.47
CA ALA A 7 -3.78 8.89 -9.41
C ALA A 7 -4.40 7.54 -9.79
N LEU A 8 -5.60 7.52 -10.37
CA LEU A 8 -6.24 6.29 -10.83
C LEU A 8 -5.45 5.64 -11.98
N ILE A 9 -4.95 6.42 -12.92
CA ILE A 9 -4.09 5.93 -14.01
C ILE A 9 -2.79 5.35 -13.46
N PHE A 10 -2.18 6.01 -12.48
CA PHE A 10 -0.89 5.60 -11.91
C PHE A 10 -0.99 4.34 -11.04
N PHE A 11 -2.01 4.29 -10.17
CA PHE A 11 -2.14 3.20 -9.19
C PHE A 11 -2.95 2.01 -9.68
N THR A 12 -3.53 2.07 -10.89
CA THR A 12 -4.32 0.96 -11.44
C THR A 12 -4.02 0.69 -12.90
N ARG A 13 -4.33 -0.54 -13.34
CA ARG A 13 -4.29 -0.94 -14.76
C ARG A 13 -5.61 -0.70 -15.49
N LEU A 14 -6.59 -0.10 -14.82
CA LEU A 14 -7.88 0.21 -15.41
C LEU A 14 -7.73 1.33 -16.45
N PRO A 15 -8.49 1.28 -17.54
CA PRO A 15 -8.24 2.14 -18.72
C PRO A 15 -8.72 3.59 -18.55
N PHE A 16 -8.42 4.20 -17.39
CA PHE A 16 -8.77 5.59 -17.08
C PHE A 16 -8.11 6.60 -18.03
N TRP A 17 -6.99 6.24 -18.67
CA TRP A 17 -6.34 7.05 -19.71
C TRP A 17 -7.21 7.26 -20.95
N LYS A 18 -8.23 6.40 -21.18
CA LYS A 18 -9.20 6.57 -22.28
C LYS A 18 -10.24 7.64 -22.02
N ILE A 19 -10.42 8.07 -20.75
CA ILE A 19 -11.43 9.08 -20.39
C ILE A 19 -10.95 10.47 -20.81
N LYS A 20 -9.69 10.78 -20.52
CA LYS A 20 -9.10 12.09 -20.84
C LYS A 20 -7.59 11.98 -20.76
N GLU A 21 -6.89 12.68 -21.65
CA GLU A 21 -5.45 12.92 -21.55
C GLU A 21 -5.15 13.80 -20.33
N VAL A 22 -4.18 13.37 -19.52
CA VAL A 22 -3.81 14.04 -18.26
C VAL A 22 -2.41 14.61 -18.37
N PRO A 23 -2.22 15.93 -18.11
CA PRO A 23 -0.91 16.56 -18.15
C PRO A 23 0.07 15.88 -17.19
N GLN A 24 1.32 15.72 -17.65
CA GLN A 24 2.37 15.01 -16.90
C GLN A 24 2.63 15.61 -15.51
N GLU A 25 2.51 16.92 -15.36
CA GLU A 25 2.61 17.61 -14.07
C GLU A 25 1.64 17.07 -13.00
N CYS A 26 0.47 16.54 -13.39
CA CYS A 26 -0.49 15.98 -12.46
C CYS A 26 0.04 14.72 -11.76
N PHE A 27 0.99 13.98 -12.38
CA PHE A 27 1.56 12.76 -11.81
C PHE A 27 2.49 13.04 -10.63
N LYS A 28 3.04 14.25 -10.50
CA LYS A 28 3.81 14.68 -9.31
C LYS A 28 2.95 14.73 -8.04
N HIS A 29 1.63 14.71 -8.19
CA HIS A 29 0.64 14.85 -7.11
C HIS A 29 -0.19 13.60 -6.84
N VAL A 30 0.10 12.46 -7.49
CA VAL A 30 -0.73 11.24 -7.37
C VAL A 30 -0.82 10.71 -5.95
N VAL A 31 0.26 10.85 -5.18
CA VAL A 31 0.33 10.39 -3.77
C VAL A 31 -0.68 11.12 -2.88
N ASN A 32 -1.05 12.37 -3.21
CA ASN A 32 -2.07 13.13 -2.47
C ASN A 32 -3.46 12.46 -2.51
N TYR A 33 -3.70 11.65 -3.53
CA TYR A 33 -4.98 10.95 -3.77
C TYR A 33 -4.85 9.43 -3.60
N TRP A 34 -3.75 8.97 -3.03
CA TRP A 34 -3.49 7.53 -2.91
C TRP A 34 -4.53 6.84 -2.01
N SER A 35 -4.91 7.44 -0.88
CA SER A 35 -5.98 6.94 -0.02
C SER A 35 -7.33 6.81 -0.76
N PHE A 36 -7.63 7.72 -1.67
CA PHE A 36 -8.85 7.62 -2.50
C PHE A 36 -8.77 6.51 -3.54
N SER A 37 -7.59 6.20 -4.10
CA SER A 37 -7.43 5.01 -4.93
C SER A 37 -7.71 3.73 -4.14
N GLY A 38 -7.52 3.76 -2.82
CA GLY A 38 -7.87 2.69 -1.90
C GLY A 38 -9.36 2.38 -1.84
N TRP A 39 -10.23 3.37 -2.06
CA TRP A 39 -11.68 3.11 -2.17
C TRP A 39 -12.00 2.18 -3.33
N LEU A 40 -11.27 2.32 -4.44
CA LEU A 40 -11.42 1.43 -5.59
C LEU A 40 -10.78 0.06 -5.31
N THR A 41 -9.51 0.02 -4.88
CA THR A 41 -8.77 -1.24 -4.72
C THR A 41 -9.24 -2.04 -3.51
N GLY A 42 -9.36 -1.41 -2.35
CA GLY A 42 -9.91 -2.01 -1.14
C GLY A 42 -11.40 -2.31 -1.24
N GLY A 43 -12.18 -1.44 -1.91
CA GLY A 43 -13.58 -1.66 -2.18
C GLY A 43 -13.82 -2.86 -3.09
N MET A 44 -12.99 -3.04 -4.11
CA MET A 44 -13.05 -4.22 -4.99
C MET A 44 -12.68 -5.50 -4.24
N MET A 45 -11.62 -5.47 -3.41
CA MET A 45 -11.32 -6.61 -2.52
C MET A 45 -12.50 -6.97 -1.63
N ALA A 46 -13.12 -5.96 -0.99
CA ALA A 46 -14.27 -6.14 -0.12
C ALA A 46 -15.49 -6.74 -0.86
N LEU A 47 -15.78 -6.23 -2.05
CA LEU A 47 -16.89 -6.70 -2.88
C LEU A 47 -16.67 -8.13 -3.37
N ILE A 48 -15.48 -8.45 -3.88
CA ILE A 48 -15.13 -9.80 -4.34
C ILE A 48 -15.14 -10.78 -3.16
N PHE A 49 -14.58 -10.40 -2.02
CA PHE A 49 -14.64 -11.22 -0.81
C PHE A 49 -16.08 -11.50 -0.39
N TRP A 50 -16.90 -10.44 -0.27
CA TRP A 50 -18.30 -10.56 0.13
C TRP A 50 -19.08 -11.47 -0.81
N GLY A 51 -19.00 -11.25 -2.13
CA GLY A 51 -19.68 -12.08 -3.11
C GLY A 51 -19.19 -13.54 -3.13
N ALA A 52 -17.87 -13.76 -3.11
CA ALA A 52 -17.29 -15.09 -3.12
C ALA A 52 -17.61 -15.88 -1.84
N SER A 53 -17.63 -15.23 -0.68
CA SER A 53 -17.90 -15.90 0.60
C SER A 53 -19.33 -16.42 0.75
N THR A 54 -20.26 -16.02 -0.15
CA THR A 54 -21.63 -16.58 -0.16
C THR A 54 -21.72 -17.98 -0.77
N ILE A 55 -20.76 -18.35 -1.60
CA ILE A 55 -20.79 -19.60 -2.38
C ILE A 55 -19.51 -20.44 -2.27
N LEU A 56 -18.44 -19.87 -1.75
CA LEU A 56 -17.12 -20.50 -1.65
C LEU A 56 -16.61 -20.52 -0.20
N PRO A 57 -15.71 -21.46 0.13
CA PRO A 57 -15.02 -21.46 1.43
C PRO A 57 -14.28 -20.15 1.69
N HIS A 58 -14.24 -19.74 2.96
CA HIS A 58 -13.62 -18.46 3.41
C HIS A 58 -12.22 -18.25 2.81
N GLY A 59 -11.33 -19.24 2.89
CA GLY A 59 -9.96 -19.12 2.36
C GLY A 59 -9.92 -18.86 0.85
N VAL A 60 -10.85 -19.44 0.08
CA VAL A 60 -10.94 -19.18 -1.36
C VAL A 60 -11.40 -17.75 -1.63
N ALA A 61 -12.38 -17.26 -0.88
CA ALA A 61 -12.85 -15.88 -0.98
C ALA A 61 -11.72 -14.87 -0.66
N VAL A 62 -10.86 -15.16 0.33
CA VAL A 62 -9.67 -14.36 0.64
C VAL A 62 -8.69 -14.34 -0.53
N ILE A 63 -8.37 -15.49 -1.13
CA ILE A 63 -7.46 -15.55 -2.28
C ILE A 63 -8.01 -14.72 -3.44
N LEU A 64 -9.30 -14.84 -3.76
CA LEU A 64 -9.93 -14.07 -4.84
C LEU A 64 -9.89 -12.56 -4.56
N ALA A 65 -10.11 -12.14 -3.31
CA ALA A 65 -10.01 -10.74 -2.92
C ALA A 65 -8.58 -10.20 -3.12
N LEU A 66 -7.56 -10.87 -2.61
CA LEU A 66 -6.16 -10.48 -2.79
C LEU A 66 -5.76 -10.47 -4.27
N THR A 67 -6.18 -11.47 -5.03
CA THR A 67 -5.93 -11.55 -6.48
C THR A 67 -6.59 -10.38 -7.22
N SER A 68 -7.80 -9.97 -6.83
CA SER A 68 -8.50 -8.85 -7.47
C SER A 68 -7.70 -7.55 -7.38
N ARG A 69 -7.12 -7.25 -6.21
CA ARG A 69 -6.23 -6.09 -6.04
C ARG A 69 -4.98 -6.21 -6.90
N LEU A 70 -4.33 -7.37 -6.86
CA LEU A 70 -3.13 -7.65 -7.66
C LEU A 70 -3.36 -7.37 -9.15
N LEU A 71 -4.49 -7.82 -9.68
CA LEU A 71 -4.85 -7.59 -11.08
C LEU A 71 -5.17 -6.11 -11.37
N ILE A 72 -5.91 -5.45 -10.49
CA ILE A 72 -6.29 -4.03 -10.66
C ILE A 72 -5.06 -3.13 -10.61
N THR A 73 -4.14 -3.37 -9.68
CA THR A 73 -2.92 -2.54 -9.54
C THR A 73 -1.79 -2.98 -10.47
N GLY A 74 -1.90 -4.18 -11.06
CA GLY A 74 -0.85 -4.77 -11.89
C GLY A 74 0.41 -5.06 -11.09
N ALA A 75 0.25 -5.51 -9.85
CA ALA A 75 1.34 -5.84 -8.92
C ALA A 75 2.29 -4.67 -8.58
N LEU A 76 1.85 -3.42 -8.79
CA LEU A 76 2.70 -2.22 -8.59
C LEU A 76 3.32 -2.15 -7.19
N HIS A 77 2.56 -2.50 -6.17
CA HIS A 77 3.02 -2.41 -4.79
C HIS A 77 3.84 -3.64 -4.38
N GLU A 78 3.47 -4.79 -4.90
CA GLU A 78 4.15 -6.08 -4.69
C GLU A 78 5.55 -6.08 -5.34
N ASP A 79 5.68 -5.49 -6.52
CA ASP A 79 6.98 -5.24 -7.17
C ASP A 79 7.87 -4.36 -6.27
N GLY A 80 7.32 -3.25 -5.76
CA GLY A 80 8.05 -2.40 -4.83
C GLY A 80 8.41 -3.11 -3.51
N LEU A 81 7.58 -4.04 -3.01
CA LEU A 81 7.89 -4.84 -1.83
C LEU A 81 9.03 -5.82 -2.09
N ALA A 82 9.03 -6.49 -3.26
CA ALA A 82 10.11 -7.39 -3.67
C ALA A 82 11.44 -6.64 -3.78
N ASP A 83 11.45 -5.51 -4.50
CA ASP A 83 12.63 -4.66 -4.66
C ASP A 83 13.16 -4.14 -3.31
N PHE A 84 12.24 -3.79 -2.39
CA PHE A 84 12.60 -3.38 -1.04
C PHE A 84 13.29 -4.51 -0.28
N PHE A 85 12.75 -5.72 -0.31
CA PHE A 85 13.36 -6.87 0.37
C PHE A 85 14.71 -7.23 -0.25
N ASP A 86 14.84 -7.24 -1.58
CA ASP A 86 16.10 -7.51 -2.27
C ASP A 86 17.14 -6.43 -1.95
N GLY A 87 16.76 -5.16 -2.01
CA GLY A 87 17.66 -4.06 -1.73
C GLY A 87 18.14 -4.02 -0.27
N PHE A 88 17.22 -4.19 0.68
CA PHE A 88 17.55 -4.12 2.11
C PHE A 88 18.17 -5.41 2.65
N GLY A 89 17.87 -6.56 2.03
CA GLY A 89 18.45 -7.86 2.37
C GLY A 89 19.85 -8.06 1.76
N GLY A 90 20.02 -7.72 0.48
CA GLY A 90 21.28 -7.95 -0.25
C GLY A 90 22.25 -6.76 -0.26
N GLY A 91 21.75 -5.52 -0.11
CA GLY A 91 22.59 -4.33 -0.13
C GLY A 91 23.35 -4.11 1.18
N THR A 92 24.64 -3.79 1.10
CA THR A 92 25.49 -3.51 2.26
C THR A 92 25.63 -2.03 2.57
N ASN A 93 25.45 -1.18 1.55
CA ASN A 93 25.52 0.28 1.65
C ASN A 93 24.44 0.93 0.79
N ARG A 94 24.34 2.28 0.82
CA ARG A 94 23.33 3.04 0.09
C ARG A 94 23.34 2.77 -1.40
N GLU A 95 24.53 2.79 -2.03
CA GLU A 95 24.72 2.64 -3.47
C GLU A 95 24.32 1.23 -3.94
N SER A 96 24.76 0.19 -3.24
CA SER A 96 24.42 -1.20 -3.56
C SER A 96 22.93 -1.45 -3.34
N THR A 97 22.32 -0.94 -2.26
CA THR A 97 20.88 -1.05 -2.00
C THR A 97 20.06 -0.41 -3.14
N LEU A 98 20.38 0.84 -3.53
CA LEU A 98 19.69 1.53 -4.62
C LEU A 98 19.90 0.85 -5.97
N ARG A 99 21.07 0.27 -6.23
CA ARG A 99 21.36 -0.48 -7.46
C ARG A 99 20.52 -1.75 -7.53
N ILE A 100 20.48 -2.55 -6.46
CA ILE A 100 19.67 -3.78 -6.38
C ILE A 100 18.19 -3.43 -6.59
N MET A 101 17.66 -2.42 -5.90
CA MET A 101 16.26 -1.98 -6.07
C MET A 101 15.95 -1.43 -7.49
N LYS A 102 16.94 -1.11 -8.31
CA LYS A 102 16.74 -0.66 -9.70
C LYS A 102 16.83 -1.81 -10.70
N ASP A 103 17.37 -2.95 -10.30
CA ASP A 103 17.47 -4.15 -11.13
C ASP A 103 16.07 -4.72 -11.38
N SER A 104 15.78 -5.09 -12.63
CA SER A 104 14.50 -5.71 -13.01
C SER A 104 14.41 -7.20 -12.66
N HIS A 105 15.52 -7.82 -12.22
CA HIS A 105 15.54 -9.21 -11.81
C HIS A 105 15.19 -9.34 -10.34
N ILE A 106 14.24 -10.22 -10.04
CA ILE A 106 13.88 -10.53 -8.66
C ILE A 106 14.96 -11.43 -8.02
N GLY A 107 15.40 -11.06 -6.84
CA GLY A 107 16.32 -11.85 -6.03
C GLY A 107 15.62 -12.77 -5.04
N SER A 108 16.41 -13.56 -4.32
CA SER A 108 15.88 -14.52 -3.34
C SER A 108 15.17 -13.85 -2.15
N TYR A 109 15.63 -12.69 -1.72
CA TYR A 109 14.96 -11.94 -0.64
C TYR A 109 13.57 -11.44 -1.07
N GLY A 110 13.44 -10.95 -2.30
CA GLY A 110 12.16 -10.52 -2.86
C GLY A 110 11.17 -11.66 -2.97
N VAL A 111 11.62 -12.81 -3.52
CA VAL A 111 10.78 -14.03 -3.62
C VAL A 111 10.30 -14.49 -2.24
N LEU A 112 11.22 -14.66 -1.28
CA LEU A 112 10.88 -15.09 0.08
C LEU A 112 9.98 -14.07 0.78
N GLY A 113 10.26 -12.78 0.60
CA GLY A 113 9.45 -11.69 1.15
C GLY A 113 8.02 -11.70 0.65
N LEU A 114 7.80 -11.88 -0.65
CA LEU A 114 6.45 -12.00 -1.23
C LEU A 114 5.72 -13.25 -0.76
N ILE A 115 6.39 -14.41 -0.70
CA ILE A 115 5.80 -15.65 -0.20
C ILE A 115 5.33 -15.48 1.25
N ILE A 116 6.20 -14.94 2.12
CA ILE A 116 5.87 -14.70 3.53
C ILE A 116 4.75 -13.67 3.66
N TYR A 117 4.78 -12.59 2.87
CA TYR A 117 3.74 -11.57 2.85
C TYR A 117 2.37 -12.20 2.53
N TYR A 118 2.25 -12.96 1.44
CA TYR A 118 0.97 -13.53 1.05
C TYR A 118 0.49 -14.65 1.98
N LEU A 119 1.39 -15.48 2.50
CA LEU A 119 1.06 -16.49 3.52
C LEU A 119 0.53 -15.81 4.79
N PHE A 120 1.17 -14.73 5.22
CA PHE A 120 0.75 -13.99 6.41
C PHE A 120 -0.57 -13.26 6.17
N ALA A 121 -0.72 -12.54 5.06
CA ALA A 121 -1.97 -11.88 4.69
C ALA A 121 -3.14 -12.87 4.63
N TYR A 122 -2.96 -14.03 3.98
CA TYR A 122 -3.96 -15.08 3.90
C TYR A 122 -4.39 -15.58 5.29
N ASN A 123 -3.42 -15.96 6.13
CA ASN A 123 -3.72 -16.48 7.46
C ASN A 123 -4.42 -15.44 8.36
N LEU A 124 -3.99 -14.17 8.31
CA LEU A 124 -4.65 -13.10 9.05
C LEU A 124 -6.11 -12.91 8.61
N LEU A 125 -6.35 -12.83 7.31
CA LEU A 125 -7.69 -12.59 6.76
C LEU A 125 -8.63 -13.77 7.00
N VAL A 126 -8.13 -15.01 6.94
CA VAL A 126 -8.92 -16.21 7.27
C VAL A 126 -9.28 -16.28 8.75
N ALA A 127 -8.44 -15.72 9.63
CA ALA A 127 -8.72 -15.66 11.07
C ALA A 127 -9.79 -14.60 11.46
N LEU A 128 -10.12 -13.68 10.54
CA LEU A 128 -11.10 -12.61 10.82
C LEU A 128 -12.54 -13.10 10.62
N PRO A 129 -13.53 -12.55 11.38
CA PRO A 129 -14.93 -12.88 11.19
C PRO A 129 -15.44 -12.44 9.81
N LEU A 130 -16.14 -13.32 9.11
CA LEU A 130 -16.70 -13.08 7.76
C LEU A 130 -17.45 -11.74 7.64
N ALA A 131 -18.27 -11.41 8.64
CA ALA A 131 -19.11 -10.21 8.64
C ALA A 131 -18.30 -8.89 8.65
N VAL A 132 -17.10 -8.89 9.22
CA VAL A 132 -16.27 -7.67 9.37
C VAL A 132 -15.17 -7.60 8.33
N THR A 133 -14.77 -8.74 7.78
CA THR A 133 -13.65 -8.81 6.81
C THR A 133 -13.79 -7.86 5.62
N PRO A 134 -14.95 -7.67 4.96
CA PRO A 134 -15.08 -6.70 3.87
C PRO A 134 -14.72 -5.28 4.29
N PHE A 135 -15.16 -4.86 5.48
CA PHE A 135 -14.87 -3.53 6.01
C PHE A 135 -13.41 -3.38 6.41
N LEU A 136 -12.77 -4.45 6.92
CA LEU A 136 -11.34 -4.47 7.24
C LEU A 136 -10.46 -4.45 5.99
N LEU A 137 -10.90 -5.05 4.88
CA LEU A 137 -10.22 -4.98 3.58
C LEU A 137 -10.24 -3.54 3.03
N LEU A 138 -11.41 -2.90 3.01
CA LEU A 138 -11.55 -1.51 2.57
C LEU A 138 -10.77 -0.54 3.46
N SER A 139 -10.97 -0.64 4.78
CA SER A 139 -10.35 0.27 5.75
C SER A 139 -8.84 0.08 5.83
N GLY A 140 -8.36 -1.17 5.79
CA GLY A 140 -6.93 -1.49 5.81
C GLY A 140 -6.21 -0.89 4.61
N ASP A 141 -6.76 -1.06 3.41
CA ASP A 141 -6.20 -0.50 2.18
C ASP A 141 -6.14 1.04 2.23
N THR A 142 -7.27 1.69 2.54
CA THR A 142 -7.37 3.15 2.52
C THR A 142 -6.55 3.82 3.61
N TRP A 143 -6.59 3.30 4.84
CA TRP A 143 -5.83 3.82 5.98
C TRP A 143 -4.33 3.66 5.78
N SER A 144 -3.89 2.47 5.35
CA SER A 144 -2.47 2.20 5.12
C SER A 144 -1.90 3.05 3.97
N LYS A 145 -2.68 3.31 2.92
CA LYS A 145 -2.30 4.25 1.85
C LYS A 145 -2.18 5.69 2.36
N PHE A 146 -3.12 6.13 3.22
CA PHE A 146 -3.02 7.45 3.84
C PHE A 146 -1.75 7.57 4.69
N ILE A 147 -1.49 6.63 5.59
CA ILE A 147 -0.30 6.64 6.44
C ILE A 147 0.96 6.64 5.58
N SER A 148 1.04 5.75 4.60
CA SER A 148 2.22 5.61 3.72
C SER A 148 2.44 6.82 2.82
N SER A 149 1.39 7.52 2.41
CA SER A 149 1.49 8.74 1.60
C SER A 149 2.29 9.85 2.28
N ASN A 150 2.32 9.86 3.61
CA ASN A 150 3.06 10.88 4.37
C ASN A 150 4.59 10.73 4.31
N ILE A 151 5.11 9.64 3.73
CA ILE A 151 6.57 9.46 3.54
C ILE A 151 7.18 10.60 2.73
N ILE A 152 6.45 11.14 1.74
CA ILE A 152 6.94 12.24 0.89
C ILE A 152 7.16 13.55 1.67
N ASN A 153 6.48 13.71 2.81
CA ASN A 153 6.68 14.83 3.71
C ASN A 153 7.77 14.57 4.75
N TYR A 154 7.98 13.29 5.09
CA TYR A 154 8.86 12.85 6.18
C TYR A 154 10.31 12.65 5.73
N LEU A 155 10.54 12.08 4.53
CA LEU A 155 11.85 11.78 3.97
C LEU A 155 12.07 12.47 2.62
N PRO A 156 13.33 12.80 2.25
CA PRO A 156 13.67 13.24 0.90
C PRO A 156 13.65 12.04 -0.05
N TYR A 157 13.49 12.32 -1.37
CA TYR A 157 13.66 11.30 -2.39
C TYR A 157 15.13 10.88 -2.49
N ALA A 158 15.40 9.57 -2.54
CA ALA A 158 16.76 9.03 -2.39
C ALA A 158 17.58 9.00 -3.69
N ARG A 159 16.93 9.13 -4.87
CA ARG A 159 17.60 9.15 -6.18
C ARG A 159 17.53 10.55 -6.77
N LYS A 160 18.34 10.80 -7.84
CA LYS A 160 18.13 11.97 -8.70
C LYS A 160 16.84 11.77 -9.50
N GLU A 161 16.20 12.85 -9.92
CA GLU A 161 14.93 12.79 -10.69
C GLU A 161 15.08 11.95 -11.97
N GLU A 162 16.21 12.10 -12.66
CA GLU A 162 16.60 11.36 -13.87
C GLU A 162 16.69 9.83 -13.66
N ASP A 163 16.96 9.40 -12.41
CA ASP A 163 17.10 8.00 -12.00
C ASP A 163 15.80 7.39 -11.45
N SER A 164 14.71 8.13 -11.44
CA SER A 164 13.41 7.64 -10.98
C SER A 164 12.87 6.58 -11.97
N LYS A 165 12.43 5.41 -11.48
CA LYS A 165 11.79 4.37 -12.29
C LYS A 165 10.52 4.88 -12.99
N SER A 166 9.76 5.75 -12.33
CA SER A 166 8.52 6.34 -12.85
C SER A 166 8.74 7.65 -13.63
N GLY A 167 9.99 8.15 -13.68
CA GLY A 167 10.28 9.48 -14.25
C GLY A 167 9.64 10.63 -13.45
N THR A 168 9.19 10.39 -12.24
CA THR A 168 8.43 11.36 -11.45
C THR A 168 8.89 11.35 -9.99
N VAL A 169 9.22 12.53 -9.46
CA VAL A 169 9.44 12.76 -8.02
C VAL A 169 8.21 13.46 -7.46
N TYR A 170 7.66 12.91 -6.38
CA TYR A 170 6.42 13.42 -5.80
C TYR A 170 6.64 14.74 -5.05
N THR A 171 5.71 15.67 -5.24
CA THR A 171 5.69 16.95 -4.55
C THR A 171 5.13 16.79 -3.15
N ARG A 172 5.77 17.40 -2.15
CA ARG A 172 5.29 17.40 -0.76
C ARG A 172 3.86 17.90 -0.65
N MET A 173 3.09 17.27 0.23
CA MET A 173 1.73 17.70 0.55
C MET A 173 1.76 18.93 1.47
N ASN A 174 0.96 19.95 1.13
CA ASN A 174 0.62 20.99 2.08
C ASN A 174 -0.48 20.50 3.05
N PHE A 175 -0.76 21.30 4.09
CA PHE A 175 -1.73 20.93 5.13
C PHE A 175 -3.12 20.55 4.55
N GLY A 176 -3.66 21.33 3.61
CA GLY A 176 -4.94 21.04 2.98
C GLY A 176 -4.96 19.70 2.24
N LYS A 177 -3.85 19.32 1.57
CA LYS A 177 -3.71 18.03 0.90
C LYS A 177 -3.59 16.87 1.89
N ILE A 178 -2.91 17.07 3.03
CA ILE A 178 -2.86 16.08 4.10
C ILE A 178 -4.26 15.84 4.66
N VAL A 179 -5.01 16.89 4.98
CA VAL A 179 -6.41 16.79 5.47
C VAL A 179 -7.29 16.06 4.46
N MET A 180 -7.20 16.41 3.18
CA MET A 180 -7.94 15.74 2.12
C MET A 180 -7.58 14.25 2.03
N SER A 181 -6.29 13.92 2.03
CA SER A 181 -5.83 12.52 2.00
C SER A 181 -6.27 11.76 3.26
N ALA A 182 -6.24 12.42 4.43
CA ALA A 182 -6.73 11.86 5.69
C ALA A 182 -8.22 11.51 5.61
N MET A 183 -9.05 12.37 5.01
CA MET A 183 -10.46 12.06 4.80
C MET A 183 -10.63 10.77 3.99
N GLY A 184 -9.84 10.58 2.92
CA GLY A 184 -9.84 9.35 2.13
C GLY A 184 -9.50 8.10 2.94
N GLY A 185 -8.58 8.22 3.91
CA GLY A 185 -8.16 7.10 4.77
C GLY A 185 -9.07 6.85 5.97
N ILE A 186 -9.59 7.92 6.60
CA ILE A 186 -10.36 7.83 7.86
C ILE A 186 -11.83 7.45 7.62
N LEU A 187 -12.48 7.98 6.58
CA LEU A 187 -13.90 7.74 6.37
C LEU A 187 -14.28 6.25 6.34
N PRO A 188 -13.53 5.35 5.67
CA PRO A 188 -13.86 3.92 5.72
C PRO A 188 -13.74 3.30 7.11
N LEU A 189 -12.88 3.83 8.00
CA LEU A 189 -12.77 3.33 9.38
C LEU A 189 -14.08 3.48 10.18
N LEU A 190 -14.93 4.44 9.81
CA LEU A 190 -16.22 4.65 10.45
C LEU A 190 -17.22 3.49 10.18
N LEU A 191 -16.93 2.66 9.18
CA LEU A 191 -17.70 1.45 8.89
C LEU A 191 -17.34 0.28 9.83
N LEU A 192 -16.21 0.40 10.55
CA LEU A 192 -15.75 -0.62 11.48
C LEU A 192 -16.46 -0.48 12.83
N PRO A 193 -16.79 -1.61 13.51
CA PRO A 193 -17.17 -1.58 14.92
C PRO A 193 -16.11 -0.85 15.75
N PRO A 194 -16.50 -0.03 16.76
CA PRO A 194 -15.54 0.75 17.56
C PRO A 194 -14.43 -0.08 18.23
N SER A 195 -14.69 -1.37 18.49
CA SER A 195 -13.68 -2.30 19.02
C SER A 195 -12.45 -2.48 18.12
N TYR A 196 -12.56 -2.20 16.81
CA TYR A 196 -11.45 -2.26 15.87
C TYR A 196 -10.71 -0.93 15.69
N TRP A 197 -11.20 0.19 16.21
CA TRP A 197 -10.50 1.49 16.00
C TRP A 197 -9.07 1.53 16.57
N PRO A 198 -8.75 0.87 17.71
CA PRO A 198 -7.38 0.84 18.21
C PRO A 198 -6.35 0.24 17.22
N VAL A 199 -6.80 -0.59 16.26
CA VAL A 199 -5.89 -1.22 15.29
C VAL A 199 -5.22 -0.21 14.36
N CYS A 200 -5.78 1.00 14.23
CA CYS A 200 -5.22 2.09 13.42
C CYS A 200 -3.81 2.51 13.88
N ILE A 201 -3.41 2.17 15.11
CA ILE A 201 -2.08 2.49 15.63
C ILE A 201 -0.98 1.65 14.94
N PHE A 202 -1.27 0.42 14.52
CA PHE A 202 -0.25 -0.49 13.98
C PHE A 202 0.40 0.02 12.69
N PRO A 203 -0.34 0.51 11.67
CA PRO A 203 0.26 1.15 10.49
C PRO A 203 1.13 2.37 10.83
N ILE A 204 0.76 3.14 11.85
CA ILE A 204 1.53 4.30 12.31
C ILE A 204 2.87 3.84 12.89
N LEU A 205 2.87 2.80 13.73
CA LEU A 205 4.10 2.24 14.29
C LEU A 205 5.01 1.70 13.19
N VAL A 206 4.46 0.95 12.23
CA VAL A 206 5.20 0.43 11.07
C VAL A 206 5.75 1.56 10.22
N PHE A 207 4.98 2.64 10.00
CA PHE A 207 5.45 3.83 9.27
C PHE A 207 6.74 4.37 9.88
N PHE A 208 6.77 4.66 11.18
CA PHE A 208 7.97 5.20 11.82
C PHE A 208 9.15 4.23 11.82
N PHE A 209 8.88 2.94 12.04
CA PHE A 209 9.91 1.90 12.02
C PHE A 209 10.57 1.80 10.63
N ILE A 210 9.78 1.66 9.58
CA ILE A 210 10.26 1.52 8.20
C ILE A 210 10.91 2.82 7.71
N CYS A 211 10.34 4.00 8.01
CA CYS A 211 10.96 5.27 7.67
C CYS A 211 12.33 5.45 8.36
N ARG A 212 12.48 4.98 9.60
CA ARG A 212 13.78 4.98 10.28
C ARG A 212 14.79 4.07 9.58
N MET A 213 14.38 2.88 9.14
CA MET A 213 15.23 1.98 8.34
C MET A 213 15.67 2.64 7.03
N MET A 214 14.72 3.21 6.29
CA MET A 214 14.99 3.91 5.03
C MET A 214 15.93 5.10 5.23
N LYS A 215 15.70 5.92 6.28
CA LYS A 215 16.58 7.05 6.61
C LYS A 215 18.01 6.59 6.89
N ARG A 216 18.19 5.49 7.62
CA ARG A 216 19.51 4.96 7.98
C ARG A 216 20.25 4.36 6.78
N ARG A 217 19.55 3.63 5.91
CA ARG A 217 20.14 2.90 4.80
C ARG A 217 20.26 3.75 3.53
N LEU A 218 19.22 4.51 3.19
CA LEU A 218 19.10 5.24 1.92
C LEU A 218 19.26 6.75 2.07
N ASN A 219 19.14 7.26 3.29
CA ASN A 219 18.99 8.70 3.59
C ASN A 219 17.80 9.31 2.82
N GLY A 220 16.73 8.54 2.60
CA GLY A 220 15.55 8.93 1.84
C GLY A 220 14.65 7.76 1.48
N TYR A 221 13.73 7.96 0.51
CA TYR A 221 12.81 6.96 0.00
C TYR A 221 12.87 6.84 -1.52
N THR A 222 12.37 5.74 -2.09
CA THR A 222 12.10 5.53 -3.53
C THR A 222 10.61 5.21 -3.73
N GLY A 223 10.16 5.12 -4.99
CA GLY A 223 8.81 4.65 -5.31
C GLY A 223 8.52 3.25 -4.75
N ASP A 224 9.50 2.34 -4.87
CA ASP A 224 9.43 0.97 -4.35
C ASP A 224 9.24 0.96 -2.81
N CYS A 225 9.93 1.87 -2.13
CA CYS A 225 9.76 2.10 -0.69
C CYS A 225 8.32 2.49 -0.31
N CYS A 226 7.64 3.27 -1.16
CA CYS A 226 6.22 3.61 -0.91
C CYS A 226 5.34 2.37 -0.98
N GLY A 227 5.51 1.53 -2.02
CA GLY A 227 4.78 0.28 -2.18
C GLY A 227 5.00 -0.68 -1.01
N ALA A 228 6.28 -0.89 -0.63
CA ALA A 228 6.64 -1.71 0.53
C ALA A 228 6.03 -1.20 1.83
N LEU A 229 6.13 0.12 2.09
CA LEU A 229 5.56 0.72 3.29
C LEU A 229 4.05 0.54 3.37
N PHE A 230 3.34 0.69 2.23
CA PHE A 230 1.90 0.48 2.16
C PHE A 230 1.54 -0.97 2.54
N LEU A 231 2.14 -1.97 1.88
CA LEU A 231 1.81 -3.37 2.10
C LEU A 231 2.17 -3.83 3.53
N LEU A 232 3.30 -3.37 4.07
CA LEU A 232 3.70 -3.68 5.45
C LEU A 232 2.80 -2.97 6.49
N SER A 233 2.33 -1.78 6.20
CA SER A 233 1.34 -1.08 7.02
C SER A 233 0.00 -1.80 7.00
N GLU A 234 -0.47 -2.23 5.84
CA GLU A 234 -1.74 -2.93 5.68
C GLU A 234 -1.75 -4.28 6.41
N ILE A 235 -0.68 -5.07 6.27
CA ILE A 235 -0.58 -6.35 6.98
C ILE A 235 -0.55 -6.15 8.50
N SER A 236 0.07 -5.06 8.98
CA SER A 236 0.06 -4.70 10.39
C SER A 236 -1.34 -4.30 10.90
N PHE A 237 -2.15 -3.65 10.05
CA PHE A 237 -3.54 -3.35 10.35
C PHE A 237 -4.36 -4.63 10.55
N TRP A 238 -4.23 -5.60 9.64
CA TRP A 238 -4.92 -6.89 9.76
C TRP A 238 -4.42 -7.71 10.95
N LEU A 239 -3.10 -7.66 11.24
CA LEU A 239 -2.55 -8.28 12.45
C LEU A 239 -3.18 -7.70 13.72
N GLY A 240 -3.27 -6.37 13.82
CA GLY A 240 -3.95 -5.69 14.91
C GLY A 240 -5.42 -6.10 15.02
N ALA A 241 -6.12 -6.26 13.88
CA ALA A 241 -7.51 -6.71 13.85
C ALA A 241 -7.66 -8.14 14.40
N VAL A 242 -6.76 -9.05 14.04
CA VAL A 242 -6.73 -10.41 14.62
C VAL A 242 -6.43 -10.35 16.11
N MET A 243 -5.42 -9.58 16.54
CA MET A 243 -5.08 -9.43 17.96
C MET A 243 -6.27 -8.92 18.79
N SER A 244 -7.08 -7.99 18.25
CA SER A 244 -8.26 -7.46 18.95
C SER A 244 -9.35 -8.51 19.26
N ILE A 245 -9.31 -9.64 18.56
CA ILE A 245 -10.24 -10.77 18.79
C ILE A 245 -9.73 -11.70 19.89
N TYR A 246 -8.40 -11.93 19.93
CA TYR A 246 -7.76 -12.89 20.84
C TYR A 246 -7.31 -12.28 22.16
N ILE A 247 -7.06 -10.97 22.21
CA ILE A 247 -6.70 -10.25 23.44
C ILE A 247 -7.98 -9.62 23.99
N LYS A 248 -8.73 -10.38 24.78
CA LYS A 248 -9.90 -9.90 25.52
C LYS A 248 -9.53 -9.64 26.96
#